data_f2ae19fc3eafc7050646faadf4d337eb
#
_entry.id   f2ae19fc3eafc7050646faadf4d337eb
#
_cell.length_a   1.000
_cell.length_b   1.000
_cell.length_c   1.000
_cell.angle_alpha   90.00
_cell.angle_beta   90.00
_cell.angle_gamma   90.00
#
_symmetry.space_group_name_H-M   'P 1'
#
loop_
_entity.id
_entity.type
_entity.pdbx_description
1 polymer ?
#
loop_
_entity_poly.entity_id
_entity_poly.type
_entity_poly.pdbx_seq_one_letter_code
_entity_poly.pdbx_strand_id
1 'polypeptide(L)'
;MFRSVNTLRFREDGRIEGHGLDGKGVIGAFDDNGVDLKGKEVVMLGAGGISGIFATELANRGIRKLTILNRTVDKARYVTETLAARTPVETACGEYTPENARRAVETADILIQATTLGMKGSGHDHPDLSFMEALPEGAWVMEAVSNPPETAVIKKAQELGLHTVMGMEMLVNQVSAICKFILDWEAPEEAKKIGIDFYCNLFNYHK
;
A
#
# COMPACT_ATOMS: atom_id res chain seq x y z
N MET A 1 1.51 5.32 16.44
CA MET A 1 2.63 6.05 15.84
C MET A 1 2.11 7.25 15.05
N PHE A 2 1.29 7.07 14.06
CA PHE A 2 0.64 8.13 13.29
C PHE A 2 -0.82 8.32 13.73
N ARG A 3 -1.30 9.59 13.73
CA ARG A 3 -2.68 9.92 14.13
C ARG A 3 -3.59 9.86 12.90
N SER A 4 -3.86 8.65 12.42
CA SER A 4 -4.83 8.44 11.34
C SER A 4 -5.82 7.37 11.77
N VAL A 5 -7.10 7.69 11.67
CA VAL A 5 -8.21 6.82 12.05
C VAL A 5 -9.22 6.87 10.91
N ASN A 6 -9.60 5.70 10.41
CA ASN A 6 -10.63 5.56 9.38
C ASN A 6 -11.85 4.76 9.87
N THR A 7 -11.77 4.16 11.06
CA THR A 7 -12.85 3.34 11.62
C THR A 7 -13.02 3.63 13.11
N LEU A 8 -14.25 3.86 13.54
CA LEU A 8 -14.64 4.10 14.94
C LEU A 8 -15.61 3.02 15.41
N ARG A 9 -15.41 2.54 16.64
CA ARG A 9 -16.35 1.67 17.34
C ARG A 9 -16.82 2.35 18.62
N PHE A 10 -18.12 2.48 18.78
CA PHE A 10 -18.76 2.98 20.00
C PHE A 10 -19.10 1.81 20.90
N ARG A 11 -18.57 1.83 22.12
CA ARG A 11 -18.80 0.80 23.14
C ARG A 11 -20.02 1.15 23.98
N GLU A 12 -20.69 0.13 24.56
CA GLU A 12 -21.85 0.31 25.43
C GLU A 12 -21.55 1.14 26.67
N ASP A 13 -20.29 1.12 27.15
CA ASP A 13 -19.82 1.92 28.30
C ASP A 13 -19.49 3.38 27.94
N GLY A 14 -19.81 3.82 26.70
CA GLY A 14 -19.57 5.17 26.20
C GLY A 14 -18.16 5.44 25.67
N ARG A 15 -17.23 4.50 25.74
CA ARG A 15 -15.88 4.63 25.14
C ARG A 15 -15.98 4.64 23.62
N ILE A 16 -15.10 5.41 22.99
CA ILE A 16 -14.91 5.43 21.53
C ILE A 16 -13.52 4.87 21.25
N GLU A 17 -13.48 3.81 20.45
CA GLU A 17 -12.23 3.21 19.98
C GLU A 17 -12.04 3.55 18.50
N GLY A 18 -10.84 4.00 18.13
CA GLY A 18 -10.50 4.37 16.77
C GLY A 18 -9.29 3.62 16.25
N HIS A 19 -9.39 3.10 15.03
CA HIS A 19 -8.28 2.41 14.36
C HIS A 19 -8.11 2.89 12.91
N GLY A 20 -6.85 2.85 12.45
CA GLY A 20 -6.48 3.00 11.04
C GLY A 20 -6.28 1.61 10.44
N LEU A 21 -7.28 1.09 9.76
CA LEU A 21 -7.28 -0.29 9.27
C LEU A 21 -6.76 -0.45 7.84
N ASP A 22 -6.40 0.66 7.15
CA ASP A 22 -5.76 0.60 5.82
C ASP A 22 -4.48 -0.25 5.83
N GLY A 23 -3.69 -0.14 6.90
CA GLY A 23 -2.47 -0.93 7.05
C GLY A 23 -2.72 -2.43 7.16
N LYS A 24 -3.84 -2.84 7.78
CA LYS A 24 -4.25 -4.25 7.81
C LYS A 24 -4.63 -4.74 6.42
N GLY A 25 -5.23 -3.86 5.61
CA GLY A 25 -5.53 -4.15 4.22
C GLY A 25 -4.27 -4.45 3.40
N VAL A 26 -3.26 -3.58 3.49
CA VAL A 26 -2.02 -3.76 2.72
C VAL A 26 -1.26 -5.02 3.14
N ILE A 27 -1.17 -5.28 4.45
CA ILE A 27 -0.50 -6.48 4.96
C ILE A 27 -1.26 -7.74 4.56
N GLY A 28 -2.59 -7.75 4.72
CA GLY A 28 -3.41 -8.89 4.31
C GLY A 28 -3.28 -9.20 2.80
N ALA A 29 -3.21 -8.17 1.96
CA ALA A 29 -3.00 -8.37 0.53
C ALA A 29 -1.61 -8.97 0.22
N PHE A 30 -0.55 -8.57 0.94
CA PHE A 30 0.76 -9.22 0.81
C PHE A 30 0.73 -10.67 1.31
N ASP A 31 0.10 -10.94 2.46
CA ASP A 31 -0.03 -12.28 3.03
C ASP A 31 -0.78 -13.23 2.06
N ASP A 32 -1.89 -12.78 1.48
CA ASP A 32 -2.70 -13.57 0.53
C ASP A 32 -1.91 -13.90 -0.76
N ASN A 33 -0.95 -13.07 -1.14
CA ASN A 33 -0.04 -13.30 -2.26
C ASN A 33 1.27 -14.01 -1.87
N GLY A 34 1.43 -14.42 -0.60
CA GLY A 34 2.61 -15.16 -0.12
C GLY A 34 3.89 -14.32 -0.05
N VAL A 35 3.78 -13.00 0.07
CA VAL A 35 4.92 -12.09 0.10
C VAL A 35 5.53 -12.04 1.51
N ASP A 36 6.75 -12.54 1.66
CA ASP A 36 7.51 -12.34 2.90
C ASP A 36 8.14 -10.93 2.91
N LEU A 37 7.68 -10.12 3.84
CA LEU A 37 8.14 -8.73 4.02
C LEU A 37 9.43 -8.62 4.83
N LYS A 38 9.83 -9.68 5.54
CA LYS A 38 10.99 -9.63 6.44
C LYS A 38 12.29 -9.36 5.68
N GLY A 39 13.02 -8.34 6.11
CA GLY A 39 14.29 -7.95 5.52
C GLY A 39 14.20 -7.24 4.16
N LYS A 40 12.99 -7.00 3.63
CA LYS A 40 12.78 -6.38 2.33
C LYS A 40 13.06 -4.89 2.30
N GLU A 41 13.50 -4.40 1.14
CA GLU A 41 13.55 -2.97 0.81
C GLU A 41 12.29 -2.56 0.09
N VAL A 42 11.63 -1.54 0.64
CA VAL A 42 10.36 -1.02 0.12
C VAL A 42 10.53 0.42 -0.34
N VAL A 43 10.07 0.71 -1.55
CA VAL A 43 9.89 2.07 -2.05
C VAL A 43 8.41 2.39 -2.07
N MET A 44 8.01 3.50 -1.46
CA MET A 44 6.62 3.96 -1.46
C MET A 44 6.50 5.30 -2.15
N LEU A 45 5.65 5.39 -3.15
CA LEU A 45 5.28 6.63 -3.82
C LEU A 45 4.07 7.22 -3.11
N GLY A 46 4.26 8.40 -2.53
CA GLY A 46 3.22 9.11 -1.80
C GLY A 46 3.42 9.14 -0.28
N ALA A 47 3.11 10.29 0.31
CA ALA A 47 3.11 10.55 1.75
C ALA A 47 1.77 11.20 2.17
N GLY A 48 0.67 10.56 1.75
CA GLY A 48 -0.70 10.96 2.05
C GLY A 48 -1.20 10.41 3.40
N GLY A 49 -2.53 10.43 3.58
CA GLY A 49 -3.18 10.04 4.84
C GLY A 49 -2.93 8.59 5.27
N ILE A 50 -2.71 7.67 4.32
CA ILE A 50 -2.50 6.24 4.59
C ILE A 50 -1.03 5.87 4.81
N SER A 51 -0.08 6.73 4.36
CA SER A 51 1.35 6.38 4.29
C SER A 51 1.96 6.06 5.65
N GLY A 52 1.58 6.79 6.69
CA GLY A 52 2.07 6.54 8.04
C GLY A 52 1.60 5.22 8.61
N ILE A 53 0.37 4.80 8.30
CA ILE A 53 -0.17 3.51 8.71
C ILE A 53 0.53 2.39 7.94
N PHE A 54 0.71 2.53 6.63
CA PHE A 54 1.47 1.58 5.81
C PHE A 54 2.88 1.40 6.36
N ALA A 55 3.61 2.51 6.57
CA ALA A 55 4.96 2.48 7.13
C ALA A 55 5.03 1.74 8.48
N THR A 56 4.03 1.96 9.35
CA THR A 56 3.97 1.28 10.65
C THR A 56 3.78 -0.23 10.49
N GLU A 57 2.83 -0.66 9.68
CA GLU A 57 2.54 -2.08 9.51
C GLU A 57 3.66 -2.82 8.77
N LEU A 58 4.28 -2.17 7.77
CA LEU A 58 5.47 -2.70 7.10
C LEU A 58 6.64 -2.88 8.08
N ALA A 59 6.88 -1.90 8.94
CA ALA A 59 7.91 -2.00 9.99
C ALA A 59 7.62 -3.13 10.99
N ASN A 60 6.36 -3.31 11.39
CA ASN A 60 5.94 -4.42 12.26
C ASN A 60 6.20 -5.80 11.62
N ARG A 61 6.23 -5.87 10.29
CA ARG A 61 6.57 -7.08 9.54
C ARG A 61 8.08 -7.24 9.30
N GLY A 62 8.90 -6.32 9.81
CA GLY A 62 10.35 -6.42 9.81
C GLY A 62 11.01 -6.12 8.47
N ILE A 63 10.45 -5.21 7.68
CA ILE A 63 11.17 -4.68 6.51
C ILE A 63 12.52 -4.11 6.93
N ARG A 64 13.53 -4.17 6.05
CA ARG A 64 14.86 -3.62 6.31
C ARG A 64 14.92 -2.13 6.07
N LYS A 65 14.30 -1.66 4.99
CA LYS A 65 14.37 -0.26 4.56
C LYS A 65 13.06 0.22 3.97
N LEU A 66 12.71 1.48 4.25
CA LEU A 66 11.60 2.20 3.62
C LEU A 66 12.09 3.50 3.01
N THR A 67 11.97 3.65 1.70
CA THR A 67 12.19 4.91 0.99
C THR A 67 10.85 5.49 0.57
N ILE A 68 10.56 6.74 0.94
CA ILE A 68 9.31 7.42 0.55
C ILE A 68 9.61 8.57 -0.39
N LEU A 69 9.04 8.51 -1.58
CA LEU A 69 9.11 9.60 -2.55
C LEU A 69 7.75 10.33 -2.64
N ASN A 70 7.78 11.65 -2.51
CA ASN A 70 6.55 12.44 -2.54
C ASN A 70 6.79 13.81 -3.16
N ARG A 71 5.78 14.37 -3.84
CA ARG A 71 5.84 15.74 -4.40
C ARG A 71 6.21 16.79 -3.35
N THR A 72 5.67 16.68 -2.14
CA THR A 72 6.03 17.52 -0.99
C THR A 72 6.95 16.71 -0.07
N VAL A 73 8.25 16.93 -0.17
CA VAL A 73 9.28 16.16 0.55
C VAL A 73 9.08 16.18 2.06
N ASP A 74 8.65 17.31 2.63
CA ASP A 74 8.44 17.44 4.09
C ASP A 74 7.40 16.45 4.64
N LYS A 75 6.39 16.08 3.84
CA LYS A 75 5.43 15.04 4.24
C LYS A 75 6.08 13.66 4.30
N ALA A 76 6.93 13.34 3.33
CA ALA A 76 7.70 12.09 3.34
C ALA A 76 8.68 12.06 4.51
N ARG A 77 9.39 13.16 4.74
CA ARG A 77 10.32 13.33 5.87
C ARG A 77 9.64 13.11 7.22
N TYR A 78 8.47 13.68 7.42
CA TYR A 78 7.70 13.48 8.65
C TYR A 78 7.42 11.98 8.91
N VAL A 79 7.04 11.24 7.88
CA VAL A 79 6.77 9.80 8.01
C VAL A 79 8.05 9.03 8.30
N THR A 80 9.11 9.27 7.54
CA THR A 80 10.38 8.54 7.68
C THR A 80 11.07 8.83 9.00
N GLU A 81 11.15 10.07 9.44
CA GLU A 81 11.75 10.44 10.75
C GLU A 81 10.93 9.87 11.92
N THR A 82 9.59 9.92 11.82
CA THR A 82 8.71 9.34 12.85
C THR A 82 8.91 7.84 12.97
N LEU A 83 9.10 7.14 11.84
CA LEU A 83 9.35 5.70 11.81
C LEU A 83 10.73 5.36 12.39
N ALA A 84 11.79 6.04 11.92
CA ALA A 84 13.17 5.84 12.35
C ALA A 84 13.36 6.05 13.86
N ALA A 85 12.65 7.02 14.44
CA ALA A 85 12.69 7.28 15.87
C ALA A 85 12.10 6.16 16.75
N ARG A 86 11.40 5.17 16.16
CA ARG A 86 10.61 4.18 16.91
C ARG A 86 10.81 2.75 16.44
N THR A 87 11.56 2.55 15.38
CA THR A 87 11.81 1.22 14.78
C THR A 87 13.24 1.13 14.28
N PRO A 88 13.80 -0.06 14.11
CA PRO A 88 15.14 -0.25 13.53
C PRO A 88 15.16 -0.14 11.99
N VAL A 89 14.05 0.20 11.35
CA VAL A 89 13.95 0.29 9.89
C VAL A 89 14.81 1.42 9.37
N GLU A 90 15.67 1.14 8.41
CA GLU A 90 16.38 2.18 7.67
C GLU A 90 15.37 3.02 6.86
N THR A 91 15.51 4.34 6.91
CA THR A 91 14.56 5.21 6.21
C THR A 91 15.25 6.22 5.32
N ALA A 92 14.64 6.51 4.17
CA ALA A 92 15.03 7.57 3.28
C ALA A 92 13.79 8.28 2.72
N CYS A 93 13.94 9.55 2.34
CA CYS A 93 12.88 10.28 1.66
C CYS A 93 13.45 11.20 0.59
N GLY A 94 12.62 11.54 -0.39
CA GLY A 94 12.99 12.43 -1.47
C GLY A 94 11.79 12.96 -2.24
N GLU A 95 12.09 13.83 -3.19
CA GLU A 95 11.09 14.30 -4.14
C GLU A 95 10.75 13.20 -5.14
N TYR A 96 9.46 13.06 -5.46
CA TYR A 96 9.02 12.16 -6.51
C TYR A 96 9.27 12.81 -7.88
N THR A 97 10.44 12.48 -8.45
CA THR A 97 10.79 12.73 -9.85
C THR A 97 11.13 11.39 -10.52
N PRO A 98 11.06 11.28 -11.85
CA PRO A 98 11.46 10.05 -12.56
C PRO A 98 12.88 9.59 -12.20
N GLU A 99 13.84 10.52 -12.10
CA GLU A 99 15.23 10.21 -11.76
C GLU A 99 15.38 9.66 -10.34
N ASN A 100 14.71 10.29 -9.37
CA ASN A 100 14.75 9.84 -7.97
C ASN A 100 14.03 8.51 -7.82
N ALA A 101 12.89 8.32 -8.51
CA ALA A 101 12.17 7.06 -8.52
C ALA A 101 13.04 5.94 -9.10
N ARG A 102 13.70 6.18 -10.25
CA ARG A 102 14.59 5.20 -10.88
C ARG A 102 15.69 4.75 -9.93
N ARG A 103 16.42 5.69 -9.29
CA ARG A 103 17.47 5.36 -8.32
C ARG A 103 16.95 4.60 -7.11
N ALA A 104 15.76 4.98 -6.62
CA ALA A 104 15.20 4.37 -5.43
C ALA A 104 14.76 2.91 -5.67
N VAL A 105 14.27 2.58 -6.87
CA VAL A 105 13.77 1.24 -7.18
C VAL A 105 14.84 0.24 -7.61
N GLU A 106 16.06 0.67 -7.92
CA GLU A 106 17.16 -0.21 -8.38
C GLU A 106 17.46 -1.38 -7.43
N THR A 107 17.22 -1.20 -6.13
CA THR A 107 17.43 -2.24 -5.11
C THR A 107 16.16 -2.63 -4.39
N ALA A 108 15.01 -2.14 -4.85
CA ALA A 108 13.75 -2.37 -4.16
C ALA A 108 13.20 -3.78 -4.43
N ASP A 109 12.89 -4.50 -3.38
CA ASP A 109 12.10 -5.73 -3.48
C ASP A 109 10.63 -5.44 -3.76
N ILE A 110 10.15 -4.28 -3.28
CA ILE A 110 8.72 -3.92 -3.34
C ILE A 110 8.57 -2.44 -3.67
N LEU A 111 7.76 -2.14 -4.68
CA LEU A 111 7.26 -0.80 -4.98
C LEU A 111 5.80 -0.70 -4.53
N ILE A 112 5.46 0.31 -3.73
CA ILE A 112 4.07 0.62 -3.34
C ILE A 112 3.66 1.95 -3.93
N GLN A 113 2.66 1.96 -4.78
CA GLN A 113 1.99 3.16 -5.24
C GLN A 113 0.88 3.55 -4.26
N ALA A 114 1.09 4.63 -3.48
CA ALA A 114 0.18 5.11 -2.44
C ALA A 114 -0.24 6.58 -2.65
N THR A 115 -0.25 7.02 -3.91
CA THR A 115 -0.80 8.32 -4.31
C THR A 115 -2.22 8.16 -4.88
N THR A 116 -2.85 9.26 -5.24
CA THR A 116 -4.13 9.25 -5.96
C THR A 116 -3.95 9.32 -7.49
N LEU A 117 -2.71 9.22 -7.99
CA LEU A 117 -2.45 9.19 -9.43
C LEU A 117 -3.04 7.91 -10.04
N GLY A 118 -3.71 8.03 -11.17
CA GLY A 118 -4.41 6.94 -11.83
C GLY A 118 -5.77 6.57 -11.22
N MET A 119 -6.17 7.18 -10.10
CA MET A 119 -7.49 6.95 -9.49
C MET A 119 -8.58 7.60 -10.34
N LYS A 120 -9.68 6.88 -10.58
CA LYS A 120 -10.85 7.41 -11.30
C LYS A 120 -11.39 8.66 -10.62
N GLY A 121 -11.47 9.76 -11.38
CA GLY A 121 -11.94 11.04 -10.89
C GLY A 121 -10.86 11.95 -10.29
N SER A 122 -9.62 11.50 -10.14
CA SER A 122 -8.50 12.36 -9.68
C SER A 122 -8.09 13.41 -10.72
N GLY A 123 -8.33 13.13 -12.00
CA GLY A 123 -7.92 13.97 -13.11
C GLY A 123 -6.42 13.94 -13.42
N HIS A 124 -5.66 13.12 -12.70
CA HIS A 124 -4.19 13.04 -12.82
C HIS A 124 -3.72 11.60 -12.90
N ASP A 125 -2.70 11.37 -13.72
CA ASP A 125 -2.02 10.08 -13.82
C ASP A 125 -0.50 10.28 -13.67
N HIS A 126 0.25 9.17 -13.64
CA HIS A 126 1.70 9.22 -13.63
C HIS A 126 2.22 9.79 -14.95
N PRO A 127 3.07 10.84 -14.91
CA PRO A 127 3.57 11.46 -16.12
C PRO A 127 4.57 10.54 -16.85
N ASP A 128 5.26 9.69 -16.11
CA ASP A 128 6.26 8.75 -16.62
C ASP A 128 6.39 7.56 -15.66
N LEU A 129 6.36 6.35 -16.19
CA LEU A 129 6.54 5.09 -15.47
C LEU A 129 7.81 4.34 -15.93
N SER A 130 8.67 4.94 -16.76
CA SER A 130 9.90 4.32 -17.25
C SER A 130 10.87 3.94 -16.12
N PHE A 131 10.79 4.62 -14.98
CA PHE A 131 11.58 4.28 -13.80
C PHE A 131 11.36 2.83 -13.33
N MET A 132 10.19 2.24 -13.58
CA MET A 132 9.87 0.85 -13.20
C MET A 132 10.73 -0.19 -13.92
N GLU A 133 11.34 0.17 -15.05
CA GLU A 133 12.29 -0.68 -15.79
C GLU A 133 13.60 -0.93 -15.00
N ALA A 134 13.84 -0.16 -13.93
CA ALA A 134 14.96 -0.35 -13.05
C ALA A 134 14.65 -1.26 -11.84
N LEU A 135 13.39 -1.71 -11.68
CA LEU A 135 13.04 -2.68 -10.65
C LEU A 135 13.76 -4.03 -10.92
N PRO A 136 14.29 -4.68 -9.88
CA PRO A 136 14.87 -6.01 -10.01
C PRO A 136 13.84 -7.04 -10.53
N GLU A 137 14.33 -8.06 -11.24
CA GLU A 137 13.52 -9.22 -11.62
C GLU A 137 12.91 -9.86 -10.37
N GLY A 138 11.62 -10.20 -10.44
CA GLY A 138 10.88 -10.78 -9.32
C GLY A 138 10.45 -9.77 -8.25
N ALA A 139 10.65 -8.47 -8.46
CA ALA A 139 10.11 -7.45 -7.56
C ALA A 139 8.58 -7.44 -7.58
N TRP A 140 8.01 -6.99 -6.46
CA TRP A 140 6.58 -6.81 -6.29
C TRP A 140 6.17 -5.36 -6.49
N VAL A 141 5.04 -5.17 -7.15
CA VAL A 141 4.42 -3.84 -7.32
C VAL A 141 3.02 -3.88 -6.71
N MET A 142 2.83 -3.09 -5.67
CA MET A 142 1.54 -2.95 -4.99
C MET A 142 0.91 -1.62 -5.36
N GLU A 143 -0.33 -1.67 -5.79
CA GLU A 143 -1.16 -0.51 -6.09
C GLU A 143 -2.19 -0.28 -4.99
N ALA A 144 -2.24 0.92 -4.39
CA ALA A 144 -3.26 1.26 -3.39
C ALA A 144 -4.56 1.80 -4.01
N VAL A 145 -4.54 2.22 -5.27
CA VAL A 145 -5.75 2.61 -6.00
C VAL A 145 -6.56 1.36 -6.34
N SER A 146 -7.82 1.32 -5.92
CA SER A 146 -8.72 0.21 -6.21
C SER A 146 -9.61 0.46 -7.45
N ASN A 147 -9.81 1.72 -7.84
CA ASN A 147 -10.66 2.08 -8.99
C ASN A 147 -9.96 3.11 -9.90
N PRO A 148 -9.60 2.72 -11.14
CA PRO A 148 -9.86 1.44 -11.80
C PRO A 148 -9.04 0.29 -11.20
N PRO A 149 -9.45 -0.98 -11.38
CA PRO A 149 -8.67 -2.14 -10.92
C PRO A 149 -7.33 -2.24 -11.63
N GLU A 150 -7.26 -1.84 -12.89
CA GLU A 150 -6.07 -1.87 -13.72
C GLU A 150 -5.59 -0.44 -14.00
N THR A 151 -4.73 0.08 -13.12
CA THR A 151 -4.06 1.38 -13.31
C THR A 151 -2.91 1.27 -14.31
N ALA A 152 -2.37 2.42 -14.75
CA ALA A 152 -1.17 2.45 -15.59
C ALA A 152 0.03 1.76 -14.91
N VAL A 153 0.14 1.87 -13.57
CA VAL A 153 1.20 1.21 -12.79
C VAL A 153 1.07 -0.32 -12.87
N ILE A 154 -0.13 -0.86 -12.70
CA ILE A 154 -0.36 -2.32 -12.79
C ILE A 154 -0.07 -2.82 -14.20
N LYS A 155 -0.55 -2.12 -15.25
CA LYS A 155 -0.24 -2.46 -16.64
C LYS A 155 1.26 -2.50 -16.91
N LYS A 156 1.98 -1.45 -16.49
CA LYS A 156 3.43 -1.38 -16.68
C LYS A 156 4.15 -2.49 -15.92
N ALA A 157 3.72 -2.82 -14.71
CA ALA A 157 4.30 -3.93 -13.94
C ALA A 157 4.11 -5.28 -14.66
N GLN A 158 2.92 -5.55 -15.19
CA GLN A 158 2.60 -6.75 -15.96
C GLN A 158 3.42 -6.83 -17.27
N GLU A 159 3.55 -5.72 -18.00
CA GLU A 159 4.41 -5.64 -19.19
C GLU A 159 5.88 -5.97 -18.89
N LEU A 160 6.35 -5.62 -17.70
CA LEU A 160 7.72 -5.90 -17.24
C LEU A 160 7.88 -7.30 -16.61
N GLY A 161 6.79 -8.10 -16.53
CA GLY A 161 6.82 -9.43 -15.90
C GLY A 161 7.02 -9.39 -14.38
N LEU A 162 6.70 -8.28 -13.72
CA LEU A 162 6.79 -8.11 -12.28
C LEU A 162 5.56 -8.69 -11.58
N HIS A 163 5.71 -9.07 -10.31
CA HIS A 163 4.59 -9.50 -9.49
C HIS A 163 3.71 -8.32 -9.10
N THR A 164 2.39 -8.51 -9.04
CA THR A 164 1.45 -7.44 -8.72
C THR A 164 0.54 -7.79 -7.56
N VAL A 165 0.29 -6.80 -6.70
CA VAL A 165 -0.75 -6.80 -5.66
C VAL A 165 -1.68 -5.62 -5.94
N MET A 166 -2.96 -5.92 -6.13
CA MET A 166 -3.91 -4.92 -6.61
C MET A 166 -4.64 -4.22 -5.47
N GLY A 167 -5.04 -2.97 -5.70
CA GLY A 167 -5.75 -2.17 -4.71
C GLY A 167 -7.07 -2.78 -4.23
N MET A 168 -7.73 -3.60 -5.06
CA MET A 168 -8.92 -4.34 -4.65
C MET A 168 -8.61 -5.42 -3.60
N GLU A 169 -7.46 -6.08 -3.69
CA GLU A 169 -7.03 -7.10 -2.70
C GLU A 169 -6.80 -6.42 -1.35
N MET A 170 -6.16 -5.25 -1.37
CA MET A 170 -6.03 -4.40 -0.17
C MET A 170 -7.39 -4.00 0.39
N LEU A 171 -8.32 -3.56 -0.45
CA LEU A 171 -9.65 -3.12 -0.02
C LEU A 171 -10.44 -4.26 0.64
N VAL A 172 -10.45 -5.45 0.07
CA VAL A 172 -11.13 -6.63 0.63
C VAL A 172 -10.54 -7.01 1.99
N ASN A 173 -9.21 -7.00 2.12
CA ASN A 173 -8.54 -7.28 3.39
C ASN A 173 -8.81 -6.19 4.44
N GLN A 174 -8.88 -4.93 4.03
CA GLN A 174 -9.29 -3.83 4.91
C GLN A 174 -10.73 -4.01 5.41
N VAL A 175 -11.68 -4.37 4.53
CA VAL A 175 -13.07 -4.65 4.91
C VAL A 175 -13.14 -5.82 5.91
N SER A 176 -12.38 -6.88 5.69
CA SER A 176 -12.26 -8.00 6.64
C SER A 176 -11.77 -7.54 8.01
N ALA A 177 -10.76 -6.67 8.05
CA ALA A 177 -10.25 -6.10 9.30
C ALA A 177 -11.27 -5.18 9.98
N ILE A 178 -12.08 -4.44 9.21
CA ILE A 178 -13.18 -3.60 9.72
C ILE A 178 -14.26 -4.49 10.35
N CYS A 179 -14.67 -5.57 9.68
CA CYS A 179 -15.64 -6.52 10.22
C CYS A 179 -15.16 -7.13 11.55
N LYS A 180 -13.90 -7.53 11.61
CA LYS A 180 -13.29 -8.04 12.86
C LYS A 180 -13.32 -6.98 13.97
N PHE A 181 -12.97 -5.74 13.66
CA PHE A 181 -12.92 -4.67 14.65
C PHE A 181 -14.30 -4.23 15.14
N ILE A 182 -15.30 -4.10 14.24
CA ILE A 182 -16.62 -3.60 14.59
C ILE A 182 -17.52 -4.71 15.15
N LEU A 183 -17.52 -5.88 14.51
CA LEU A 183 -18.47 -6.96 14.74
C LEU A 183 -17.89 -8.13 15.55
N ASP A 184 -16.59 -8.11 15.87
CA ASP A 184 -15.84 -9.26 16.40
C ASP A 184 -15.99 -10.52 15.51
N TRP A 185 -16.24 -10.31 14.20
CA TRP A 185 -16.44 -11.36 13.22
C TRP A 185 -15.25 -11.44 12.26
N GLU A 186 -14.67 -12.63 12.12
CA GLU A 186 -13.57 -12.91 11.22
C GLU A 186 -14.13 -13.42 9.89
N ALA A 187 -13.90 -12.64 8.82
CA ALA A 187 -14.36 -13.01 7.48
C ALA A 187 -13.58 -14.26 7.01
N PRO A 188 -14.27 -15.34 6.61
CA PRO A 188 -13.60 -16.52 6.06
C PRO A 188 -12.94 -16.19 4.72
N GLU A 189 -11.87 -16.93 4.39
CA GLU A 189 -11.10 -16.74 3.13
C GLU A 189 -12.00 -16.81 1.89
N GLU A 190 -13.02 -17.66 1.90
CA GLU A 190 -14.01 -17.76 0.82
C GLU A 190 -14.77 -16.43 0.61
N ALA A 191 -15.10 -15.72 1.69
CA ALA A 191 -15.77 -14.42 1.59
C ALA A 191 -14.86 -13.35 0.96
N LYS A 192 -13.56 -13.38 1.27
CA LYS A 192 -12.58 -12.50 0.62
C LYS A 192 -12.50 -12.78 -0.88
N LYS A 193 -12.41 -14.05 -1.25
CA LYS A 193 -12.37 -14.46 -2.66
C LYS A 193 -13.62 -14.01 -3.41
N ILE A 194 -14.79 -14.24 -2.86
CA ILE A 194 -16.06 -13.76 -3.44
C ILE A 194 -16.03 -12.23 -3.60
N GLY A 195 -15.50 -11.49 -2.63
CA GLY A 195 -15.37 -10.04 -2.70
C GLY A 195 -14.46 -9.58 -3.84
N ILE A 196 -13.33 -10.25 -4.04
CA ILE A 196 -12.39 -9.97 -5.14
C ILE A 196 -13.04 -10.31 -6.48
N ASP A 197 -13.66 -11.49 -6.61
CA ASP A 197 -14.34 -11.93 -7.83
C ASP A 197 -15.50 -10.99 -8.20
N PHE A 198 -16.29 -10.58 -7.21
CA PHE A 198 -17.37 -9.60 -7.42
C PHE A 198 -16.83 -8.28 -7.95
N TYR A 199 -15.73 -7.78 -7.36
CA TYR A 199 -15.11 -6.54 -7.79
C TYR A 199 -14.55 -6.67 -9.21
N CYS A 200 -13.86 -7.76 -9.52
CA CYS A 200 -13.37 -8.04 -10.87
C CYS A 200 -14.50 -8.04 -11.90
N ASN A 201 -15.60 -8.74 -11.61
CA ASN A 201 -16.77 -8.79 -12.49
C ASN A 201 -17.43 -7.41 -12.68
N LEU A 202 -17.49 -6.59 -11.62
CA LEU A 202 -18.07 -5.23 -11.69
C LEU A 202 -17.33 -4.34 -12.69
N PHE A 203 -16.03 -4.54 -12.84
CA PHE A 203 -15.17 -3.76 -13.73
C PHE A 203 -14.75 -4.50 -15.01
N ASN A 204 -15.32 -5.70 -15.28
CA ASN A 204 -14.94 -6.57 -16.39
C ASN A 204 -13.41 -6.87 -16.42
N TYR A 205 -12.80 -6.99 -15.26
CA TYR A 205 -11.40 -7.31 -15.10
C TYR A 205 -11.23 -8.82 -14.87
N HIS A 206 -10.37 -9.44 -15.65
CA HIS A 206 -10.01 -10.87 -15.51
C HIS A 206 -8.52 -10.96 -15.18
N LYS A 207 -8.23 -11.45 -13.97
CA LYS A 207 -6.87 -11.64 -13.45
C LYS A 207 -6.19 -12.83 -14.09
#